data_e14555c6213fa769065ae7d6aa863a17
#
_entry.id   e14555c6213fa769065ae7d6aa863a17
#
_cell.length_a   1.000
_cell.length_b   1.000
_cell.length_c   1.000
_cell.angle_alpha   90.00
_cell.angle_beta   90.00
_cell.angle_gamma   90.00
#
_symmetry.space_group_name_H-M   'P 1'
#
loop_
_entity.id
_entity.type
_entity.pdbx_description
1 polymer ?
#
loop_
_entity_poly.entity_id
_entity_poly.type
_entity_poly.pdbx_seq_one_letter_code
_entity_poly.pdbx_strand_id
1 'polypeptide(L)'
;MSDQKIEFYKGPAGGWGALRSVKNALMRQDIPLKGAKTLLSANQPDGFDCPGCAWPDRNHASTFEFCENGAKAVAAEATARRVTPEFFARHTVTELLGRSDFWLEDQGRLTEPMVYEAASDTYVPISWDDAFALMGRHLNALPDPDQAIFYTSGRASNEAAFLYQLF
;
A
#
# COMPACT_ATOMS: atom_id res chain seq x y z
N MET A 1 -8.60 -18.55 4.90
CA MET A 1 -9.19 -17.50 5.76
C MET A 1 -10.49 -17.09 5.11
N SER A 2 -11.60 -17.10 5.84
CA SER A 2 -12.90 -16.71 5.30
C SER A 2 -12.88 -15.24 4.93
N ASP A 3 -13.43 -14.89 3.76
CA ASP A 3 -13.75 -13.49 3.41
C ASP A 3 -14.54 -12.89 4.57
N GLN A 4 -13.94 -11.92 5.26
CA GLN A 4 -14.63 -11.25 6.36
C GLN A 4 -15.80 -10.47 5.77
N LYS A 5 -17.00 -10.82 6.20
CA LYS A 5 -18.22 -10.13 5.82
C LYS A 5 -18.11 -8.68 6.31
N ILE A 6 -18.23 -7.73 5.38
CA ILE A 6 -18.25 -6.30 5.72
C ILE A 6 -19.59 -6.01 6.40
N GLU A 7 -19.53 -5.58 7.65
CA GLU A 7 -20.71 -5.15 8.42
C GLU A 7 -20.71 -3.63 8.59
N PHE A 8 -21.89 -3.03 8.51
CA PHE A 8 -22.03 -1.60 8.77
C PHE A 8 -21.76 -1.30 10.24
N TYR A 9 -20.82 -0.40 10.49
CA TYR A 9 -20.55 0.11 11.82
C TYR A 9 -21.69 1.04 12.26
N LYS A 10 -22.32 0.73 13.40
CA LYS A 10 -23.46 1.49 13.94
C LYS A 10 -23.10 2.34 15.16
N GLY A 11 -21.86 2.34 15.58
CA GLY A 11 -21.37 3.12 16.72
C GLY A 11 -21.04 4.56 16.33
N PRO A 12 -20.75 5.43 17.33
CA PRO A 12 -20.32 6.79 17.08
C PRO A 12 -18.95 6.82 16.38
N ALA A 13 -18.72 7.80 15.51
CA ALA A 13 -17.40 8.08 14.95
C ALA A 13 -16.48 8.67 16.03
N GLY A 14 -15.22 8.24 16.06
CA GLY A 14 -14.21 8.70 17.02
C GLY A 14 -14.24 7.97 18.37
N GLY A 15 -13.57 8.53 19.38
CA GLY A 15 -13.50 8.01 20.73
C GLY A 15 -12.94 6.59 20.82
N TRP A 16 -13.49 5.77 21.71
CA TRP A 16 -13.05 4.38 21.92
C TRP A 16 -13.18 3.49 20.68
N GLY A 17 -14.14 3.77 19.80
CA GLY A 17 -14.31 3.07 18.54
C GLY A 17 -13.10 3.28 17.62
N ALA A 18 -12.64 4.51 17.47
CA ALA A 18 -11.47 4.86 16.68
C ALA A 18 -10.20 4.23 17.27
N LEU A 19 -9.98 4.29 18.59
CA LEU A 19 -8.84 3.65 19.24
C LEU A 19 -8.82 2.14 19.03
N ARG A 20 -9.97 1.48 19.11
CA ARG A 20 -10.10 0.04 18.79
C ARG A 20 -9.75 -0.24 17.34
N SER A 21 -10.20 0.61 16.42
CA SER A 21 -9.91 0.49 14.98
C SER A 21 -8.41 0.63 14.71
N VAL A 22 -7.74 1.63 15.30
CA VAL A 22 -6.29 1.82 15.20
C VAL A 22 -5.55 0.58 15.74
N LYS A 23 -5.90 0.12 16.95
CA LYS A 23 -5.32 -1.09 17.53
C LYS A 23 -5.48 -2.29 16.58
N ASN A 24 -6.68 -2.51 16.06
CA ASN A 24 -6.95 -3.64 15.16
C ASN A 24 -6.14 -3.53 13.86
N ALA A 25 -5.95 -2.33 13.31
CA ALA A 25 -5.12 -2.11 12.13
C ALA A 25 -3.66 -2.51 12.39
N LEU A 26 -3.07 -2.08 13.52
CA LEU A 26 -1.70 -2.44 13.89
C LEU A 26 -1.53 -3.95 14.14
N MET A 27 -2.51 -4.57 14.82
CA MET A 27 -2.49 -6.02 15.09
C MET A 27 -2.59 -6.82 13.80
N ARG A 28 -3.45 -6.41 12.87
CA ARG A 28 -3.63 -7.07 11.57
C ARG A 28 -2.35 -7.04 10.73
N GLN A 29 -1.58 -5.97 10.81
CA GLN A 29 -0.34 -5.80 10.06
C GLN A 29 0.90 -6.37 10.76
N ASP A 30 0.72 -7.09 11.88
CA ASP A 30 1.76 -7.71 12.69
C ASP A 30 2.81 -6.73 13.25
N ILE A 31 2.38 -5.49 13.53
CA ILE A 31 3.26 -4.42 14.01
C ILE A 31 2.74 -3.68 15.27
N PRO A 32 2.21 -4.35 16.28
CA PRO A 32 1.51 -3.65 17.37
C PRO A 32 2.37 -2.60 18.08
N LEU A 33 3.59 -2.95 18.47
CA LEU A 33 4.49 -2.03 19.19
C LEU A 33 5.25 -1.09 18.22
N LYS A 34 5.79 -1.64 17.12
CA LYS A 34 6.45 -0.81 16.10
C LYS A 34 5.48 0.20 15.50
N GLY A 35 4.28 -0.24 15.13
CA GLY A 35 3.26 0.61 14.55
C GLY A 35 2.81 1.71 15.51
N ALA A 36 2.61 1.41 16.79
CA ALA A 36 2.29 2.43 17.79
C ALA A 36 3.40 3.50 17.88
N LYS A 37 4.68 3.08 17.93
CA LYS A 37 5.81 4.01 17.91
C LYS A 37 5.86 4.83 16.61
N THR A 38 5.63 4.20 15.46
CA THR A 38 5.59 4.87 14.16
C THR A 38 4.49 5.94 14.11
N LEU A 39 3.30 5.63 14.64
CA LEU A 39 2.20 6.59 14.70
C LEU A 39 2.51 7.82 15.54
N LEU A 40 3.33 7.69 16.59
CA LEU A 40 3.77 8.86 17.39
C LEU A 40 4.72 9.78 16.62
N SER A 41 5.30 9.33 15.52
CA SER A 41 6.15 10.13 14.63
C SER A 41 5.40 10.67 13.41
N ALA A 42 4.13 10.28 13.21
CA ALA A 42 3.33 10.78 12.10
C ALA A 42 2.96 12.24 12.30
N ASN A 43 3.19 13.08 11.29
CA ASN A 43 2.94 14.52 11.26
C ASN A 43 3.61 15.28 12.43
N GLN A 44 4.77 14.81 12.87
CA GLN A 44 5.60 15.45 13.88
C GLN A 44 6.79 16.16 13.24
N PRO A 45 7.32 17.27 13.82
CA PRO A 45 8.44 18.03 13.24
C PRO A 45 9.68 17.19 12.90
N ASP A 46 10.01 16.21 13.74
CA ASP A 46 11.12 15.27 13.57
C ASP A 46 10.65 13.90 13.04
N GLY A 47 9.45 13.84 12.50
CA GLY A 47 8.80 12.61 12.04
C GLY A 47 8.68 12.52 10.54
N PHE A 48 7.50 12.13 10.08
CA PHE A 48 7.18 11.99 8.66
C PHE A 48 5.72 12.41 8.39
N ASP A 49 5.46 12.85 7.16
CA ASP A 49 4.10 13.18 6.73
C ASP A 49 3.26 11.91 6.53
N CYS A 50 2.05 11.93 7.06
CA CYS A 50 1.14 10.81 6.95
C CYS A 50 0.77 10.53 5.48
N PRO A 51 0.95 9.30 4.97
CA PRO A 51 0.62 8.96 3.59
C PRO A 51 -0.90 8.83 3.33
N GLY A 52 -1.74 9.13 4.31
CA GLY A 52 -3.19 8.94 4.21
C GLY A 52 -3.90 9.95 3.32
N CYS A 53 -3.46 11.19 3.32
CA CYS A 53 -4.01 12.27 2.50
C CYS A 53 -3.00 13.41 2.38
N ALA A 54 -3.25 14.33 1.44
CA ALA A 54 -2.42 15.52 1.23
C ALA A 54 -2.88 16.71 2.10
N TRP A 55 -3.40 16.48 3.29
CA TRP A 55 -3.82 17.54 4.19
C TRP A 55 -2.59 18.25 4.78
N PRO A 56 -2.50 19.58 4.70
CA PRO A 56 -1.32 20.28 5.21
C PRO A 56 -1.26 20.21 6.74
N ASP A 57 -0.07 19.97 7.27
CA ASP A 57 0.17 19.97 8.69
C ASP A 57 0.19 21.38 9.26
N ARG A 58 -0.29 21.50 10.48
CA ARG A 58 -0.12 22.71 11.28
C ARG A 58 1.23 22.66 12.01
N ASN A 59 1.65 23.81 12.55
CA ASN A 59 2.68 23.79 13.56
C ASN A 59 2.29 22.79 14.65
N HIS A 60 3.27 22.03 15.12
CA HIS A 60 3.07 20.99 16.13
C HIS A 60 2.15 21.46 17.28
N ALA A 61 1.07 20.76 17.49
CA ALA A 61 0.05 21.12 18.47
C ALA A 61 -0.20 20.00 19.50
N SER A 62 0.10 18.75 19.20
CA SER A 62 -0.23 17.60 20.03
C SER A 62 0.74 16.44 19.86
N THR A 63 0.76 15.52 20.83
CA THR A 63 1.52 14.26 20.75
C THR A 63 0.91 13.29 19.74
N PHE A 64 -0.38 13.43 19.41
CA PHE A 64 -1.13 12.56 18.49
C PHE A 64 -1.65 13.39 17.32
N GLU A 65 -0.90 13.40 16.23
CA GLU A 65 -1.22 14.17 15.01
C GLU A 65 -1.68 13.25 13.85
N PHE A 66 -2.40 12.20 14.16
CA PHE A 66 -2.95 11.29 13.16
C PHE A 66 -4.45 11.03 13.37
N CYS A 67 -5.18 10.85 12.28
CA CYS A 67 -6.57 10.39 12.31
C CYS A 67 -6.64 8.86 12.16
N GLU A 68 -7.82 8.28 12.31
CA GLU A 68 -8.05 6.84 12.14
C GLU A 68 -7.63 6.32 10.76
N ASN A 69 -7.97 7.05 9.69
CA ASN A 69 -7.59 6.67 8.32
C ASN A 69 -6.08 6.78 8.09
N GLY A 70 -5.45 7.83 8.63
CA GLY A 70 -3.99 7.97 8.62
C GLY A 70 -3.31 6.82 9.35
N ALA A 71 -3.80 6.45 10.52
CA ALA A 71 -3.27 5.32 11.27
C ALA A 71 -3.39 3.99 10.50
N LYS A 72 -4.48 3.76 9.76
CA LYS A 72 -4.63 2.60 8.88
C LYS A 72 -3.65 2.63 7.71
N ALA A 73 -3.46 3.79 7.08
CA ALA A 73 -2.51 3.97 5.99
C ALA A 73 -1.07 3.71 6.46
N VAL A 74 -0.66 4.29 7.58
CA VAL A 74 0.65 4.06 8.21
C VAL A 74 0.85 2.59 8.57
N ALA A 75 -0.18 1.94 9.13
CA ALA A 75 -0.12 0.52 9.45
C ALA A 75 0.08 -0.35 8.20
N ALA A 76 -0.61 -0.06 7.10
CA ALA A 76 -0.46 -0.76 5.83
C ALA A 76 0.94 -0.54 5.22
N GLU A 77 1.48 0.69 5.28
CA GLU A 77 2.85 0.98 4.82
C GLU A 77 3.91 0.25 5.64
N ALA A 78 3.75 0.20 6.96
CA ALA A 78 4.71 -0.40 7.88
C ALA A 78 4.53 -1.90 8.09
N THR A 79 3.62 -2.55 7.37
CA THR A 79 3.27 -3.97 7.57
C THR A 79 4.49 -4.89 7.59
N ALA A 80 4.48 -5.86 8.51
CA ALA A 80 5.46 -6.95 8.52
C ALA A 80 5.13 -8.08 7.53
N ARG A 81 3.93 -8.06 6.98
CA ARG A 81 3.46 -9.09 6.03
C ARG A 81 4.10 -8.91 4.66
N ARG A 82 4.38 -10.02 4.00
CA ARG A 82 5.08 -10.04 2.70
C ARG A 82 4.37 -10.95 1.71
N VAL A 83 4.27 -10.47 0.47
CA VAL A 83 3.81 -11.24 -0.68
C VAL A 83 5.05 -11.60 -1.49
N THR A 84 5.50 -12.84 -1.33
CA THR A 84 6.74 -13.36 -1.91
C THR A 84 6.45 -14.13 -3.20
N PRO A 85 7.48 -14.54 -3.98
CA PRO A 85 7.30 -15.41 -5.13
C PRO A 85 6.55 -16.71 -4.83
N GLU A 86 6.76 -17.28 -3.62
CA GLU A 86 6.07 -18.51 -3.21
C GLU A 86 4.56 -18.30 -3.01
N PHE A 87 4.12 -17.07 -2.67
CA PHE A 87 2.70 -16.74 -2.66
C PHE A 87 2.12 -16.85 -4.07
N PHE A 88 2.76 -16.23 -5.05
CA PHE A 88 2.30 -16.25 -6.44
C PHE A 88 2.42 -17.63 -7.09
N ALA A 89 3.39 -18.43 -6.70
CA ALA A 89 3.51 -19.82 -7.16
C ALA A 89 2.34 -20.73 -6.71
N ARG A 90 1.60 -20.33 -5.66
CA ARG A 90 0.46 -21.06 -5.10
C ARG A 90 -0.90 -20.53 -5.52
N HIS A 91 -0.95 -19.39 -6.18
CA HIS A 91 -2.19 -18.71 -6.57
C HIS A 91 -2.14 -18.33 -8.04
N THR A 92 -3.08 -18.84 -8.84
CA THR A 92 -3.24 -18.38 -10.20
C THR A 92 -3.84 -16.97 -10.24
N VAL A 93 -3.60 -16.24 -11.33
CA VAL A 93 -4.22 -14.91 -11.52
C VAL A 93 -5.74 -15.03 -11.58
N THR A 94 -6.26 -16.09 -12.24
CA THR A 94 -7.70 -16.38 -12.27
C THR A 94 -8.26 -16.58 -10.86
N GLU A 95 -7.56 -17.29 -9.97
CA GLU A 95 -7.96 -17.43 -8.56
C GLU A 95 -7.94 -16.09 -7.83
N LEU A 96 -6.88 -15.29 -8.01
CA LEU A 96 -6.73 -13.98 -7.37
C LEU A 96 -7.82 -13.00 -7.81
N LEU A 97 -8.24 -13.02 -9.08
CA LEU A 97 -9.36 -12.20 -9.58
C LEU A 97 -10.69 -12.52 -8.89
N GLY A 98 -10.85 -13.71 -8.33
CA GLY A 98 -12.02 -14.09 -7.54
C GLY A 98 -11.98 -13.64 -6.08
N ARG A 99 -10.88 -13.01 -5.62
CA ARG A 99 -10.73 -12.51 -4.25
C ARG A 99 -11.22 -11.07 -4.16
N SER A 100 -11.66 -10.65 -2.95
CA SER A 100 -11.98 -9.26 -2.72
C SER A 100 -10.73 -8.38 -2.69
N ASP A 101 -10.84 -7.11 -3.11
CA ASP A 101 -9.76 -6.11 -3.04
C ASP A 101 -9.18 -6.02 -1.63
N PHE A 102 -10.06 -6.07 -0.62
CA PHE A 102 -9.67 -6.09 0.78
C PHE A 102 -8.78 -7.29 1.13
N TRP A 103 -9.10 -8.48 0.62
CA TRP A 103 -8.28 -9.68 0.84
C TRP A 103 -6.92 -9.55 0.15
N LEU A 104 -6.89 -9.04 -1.09
CA LEU A 104 -5.66 -8.82 -1.85
C LEU A 104 -4.73 -7.83 -1.15
N GLU A 105 -5.26 -6.67 -0.73
CA GLU A 105 -4.49 -5.66 -0.01
C GLU A 105 -3.94 -6.20 1.32
N ASP A 106 -4.70 -7.04 2.01
CA ASP A 106 -4.34 -7.58 3.33
C ASP A 106 -3.25 -8.67 3.28
N GLN A 107 -2.79 -9.11 2.10
CA GLN A 107 -1.71 -10.09 1.99
C GLN A 107 -0.34 -9.52 2.37
N GLY A 108 -0.13 -8.23 2.21
CA GLY A 108 1.11 -7.54 2.56
C GLY A 108 1.81 -6.90 1.38
N ARG A 109 3.09 -6.61 1.53
CA ARG A 109 3.90 -5.91 0.52
C ARG A 109 4.58 -6.88 -0.43
N LEU A 110 4.61 -6.53 -1.72
CA LEU A 110 5.45 -7.18 -2.71
C LEU A 110 6.92 -7.08 -2.31
N THR A 111 7.67 -8.14 -2.48
CA THR A 111 9.09 -8.20 -2.14
C THR A 111 10.01 -8.09 -3.35
N GLU A 112 9.52 -8.47 -4.51
CA GLU A 112 10.29 -8.57 -5.75
C GLU A 112 9.45 -8.16 -6.95
N PRO A 113 10.06 -7.72 -8.06
CA PRO A 113 9.34 -7.53 -9.31
C PRO A 113 8.80 -8.86 -9.81
N MET A 114 7.58 -8.84 -10.30
CA MET A 114 6.89 -10.03 -10.83
C MET A 114 6.36 -9.72 -12.22
N VAL A 115 6.37 -10.73 -13.09
CA VAL A 115 5.77 -10.66 -14.42
C VAL A 115 4.74 -11.77 -14.59
N TYR A 116 3.65 -11.49 -15.28
CA TYR A 116 2.63 -12.48 -15.58
C TYR A 116 3.10 -13.48 -16.64
N GLU A 117 2.98 -14.77 -16.34
CA GLU A 117 3.24 -15.87 -17.24
C GLU A 117 1.92 -16.56 -17.65
N ALA A 118 1.53 -16.38 -18.90
CA ALA A 118 0.24 -16.89 -19.39
C ALA A 118 0.15 -18.43 -19.41
N ALA A 119 1.28 -19.13 -19.54
CA ALA A 119 1.29 -20.60 -19.61
C ALA A 119 0.90 -21.25 -18.27
N SER A 120 1.30 -20.65 -17.16
CA SER A 120 1.00 -21.11 -15.81
C SER A 120 -0.15 -20.35 -15.15
N ASP A 121 -0.63 -19.27 -15.77
CA ASP A 121 -1.59 -18.32 -15.19
C ASP A 121 -1.11 -17.78 -13.81
N THR A 122 0.21 -17.58 -13.64
CA THR A 122 0.79 -17.10 -12.38
C THR A 122 1.70 -15.90 -12.62
N TYR A 123 2.02 -15.19 -11.54
CA TYR A 123 3.13 -14.25 -11.56
C TYR A 123 4.43 -14.97 -11.19
N VAL A 124 5.47 -14.77 -11.99
CA VAL A 124 6.81 -15.30 -11.77
C VAL A 124 7.80 -14.18 -11.49
N PRO A 125 8.84 -14.41 -10.67
CA PRO A 125 9.84 -13.38 -10.36
C PRO A 125 10.63 -13.00 -11.61
N ILE A 126 10.98 -11.74 -11.72
CA ILE A 126 11.82 -11.17 -12.77
C ILE A 126 12.89 -10.28 -12.10
N SER A 127 14.08 -10.21 -12.68
CA SER A 127 15.11 -9.30 -12.18
C SER A 127 14.69 -7.83 -12.39
N TRP A 128 15.24 -6.90 -11.60
CA TRP A 128 14.99 -5.48 -11.80
C TRP A 128 15.45 -5.00 -13.19
N ASP A 129 16.60 -5.48 -13.65
CA ASP A 129 17.13 -5.11 -14.96
C ASP A 129 16.22 -5.59 -16.10
N ASP A 130 15.73 -6.82 -16.00
CA ASP A 130 14.78 -7.36 -16.97
C ASP A 130 13.41 -6.66 -16.91
N ALA A 131 12.95 -6.29 -15.71
CA ALA A 131 11.72 -5.53 -15.53
C ALA A 131 11.82 -4.16 -16.19
N PHE A 132 12.91 -3.42 -15.95
CA PHE A 132 13.16 -2.13 -16.62
C PHE A 132 13.31 -2.28 -18.13
N ALA A 133 14.04 -3.31 -18.60
CA ALA A 133 14.15 -3.58 -20.02
C ALA A 133 12.78 -3.93 -20.66
N LEU A 134 11.92 -4.66 -19.94
CA LEU A 134 10.57 -4.99 -20.38
C LEU A 134 9.71 -3.72 -20.50
N MET A 135 9.69 -2.87 -19.46
CA MET A 135 8.96 -1.60 -19.48
C MET A 135 9.45 -0.70 -20.62
N GLY A 136 10.77 -0.55 -20.76
CA GLY A 136 11.35 0.24 -21.84
C GLY A 136 10.97 -0.25 -23.23
N ARG A 137 10.95 -1.56 -23.45
CA ARG A 137 10.48 -2.13 -24.74
C ARG A 137 9.01 -1.78 -25.01
N HIS A 138 8.14 -1.90 -24.02
CA HIS A 138 6.72 -1.57 -24.20
C HIS A 138 6.51 -0.09 -24.50
N LEU A 139 7.16 0.80 -23.77
CA LEU A 139 7.05 2.25 -23.98
C LEU A 139 7.61 2.67 -25.35
N ASN A 140 8.77 2.12 -25.74
CA ASN A 140 9.38 2.42 -27.04
C ASN A 140 8.62 1.81 -28.24
N ALA A 141 7.77 0.82 -28.00
CA ALA A 141 6.93 0.22 -29.04
C ALA A 141 5.61 0.98 -29.28
N LEU A 142 5.30 1.98 -28.46
CA LEU A 142 4.12 2.82 -28.67
C LEU A 142 4.26 3.65 -29.94
N PRO A 143 3.27 3.60 -30.85
CA PRO A 143 3.29 4.42 -32.08
C PRO A 143 3.27 5.92 -31.80
N ASP A 144 2.68 6.32 -30.68
CA ASP A 144 2.52 7.70 -30.24
C ASP A 144 2.75 7.77 -28.72
N PRO A 145 3.66 8.62 -28.21
CA PRO A 145 3.88 8.82 -26.79
C PRO A 145 2.60 9.19 -26.02
N ASP A 146 1.66 9.88 -26.65
CA ASP A 146 0.38 10.27 -26.03
C ASP A 146 -0.53 9.08 -25.69
N GLN A 147 -0.16 7.86 -26.12
CA GLN A 147 -0.85 6.64 -25.70
C GLN A 147 -0.44 6.19 -24.29
N ALA A 148 0.63 6.75 -23.71
CA ALA A 148 1.03 6.48 -22.33
C ALA A 148 0.43 7.52 -21.39
N ILE A 149 -0.29 7.04 -20.35
CA ILE A 149 -0.83 7.90 -19.30
C ILE A 149 -0.12 7.56 -18.00
N PHE A 150 0.51 8.57 -17.39
CA PHE A 150 1.17 8.46 -16.12
C PHE A 150 0.26 8.97 -15.01
N TYR A 151 -0.11 8.10 -14.09
CA TYR A 151 -1.00 8.41 -12.98
C TYR A 151 -0.29 8.20 -11.65
N THR A 152 -0.47 9.12 -10.72
CA THR A 152 -0.05 8.97 -9.33
C THR A 152 -1.15 9.42 -8.38
N SER A 153 -1.18 8.84 -7.18
CA SER A 153 -2.12 9.27 -6.14
C SER A 153 -1.46 10.28 -5.22
N GLY A 154 -2.28 11.01 -4.44
CA GLY A 154 -1.78 11.92 -3.40
C GLY A 154 -1.02 11.23 -2.25
N ARG A 155 -0.93 9.90 -2.27
CA ARG A 155 -0.13 9.11 -1.32
C ARG A 155 1.32 8.91 -1.76
N ALA A 156 1.68 9.28 -2.99
CA ALA A 156 3.07 9.26 -3.41
C ALA A 156 3.84 10.38 -2.69
N SER A 157 5.08 10.10 -2.28
CA SER A 157 5.95 11.14 -1.74
C SER A 157 6.26 12.18 -2.80
N ASN A 158 6.60 13.41 -2.38
CA ASN A 158 6.99 14.47 -3.30
C ASN A 158 8.20 14.06 -4.15
N GLU A 159 9.15 13.35 -3.57
CA GLU A 159 10.34 12.84 -4.26
C GLU A 159 9.96 11.81 -5.33
N ALA A 160 9.06 10.88 -5.03
CA ALA A 160 8.56 9.91 -5.99
C ALA A 160 7.79 10.57 -7.12
N ALA A 161 6.93 11.54 -6.82
CA ALA A 161 6.18 12.31 -7.81
C ALA A 161 7.11 13.12 -8.73
N PHE A 162 8.15 13.74 -8.17
CA PHE A 162 9.16 14.47 -8.92
C PHE A 162 9.94 13.56 -9.87
N LEU A 163 10.44 12.42 -9.39
CA LEU A 163 11.14 11.45 -10.23
C LEU A 163 10.25 10.89 -11.33
N TYR A 164 8.98 10.64 -11.02
CA TYR A 164 8.00 10.16 -11.98
C TYR A 164 7.69 11.18 -13.07
N GLN A 165 7.72 12.47 -12.74
CA GLN A 165 7.57 13.55 -13.72
C GLN A 165 8.78 13.70 -14.64
N LEU A 166 9.99 13.37 -14.16
CA LEU A 166 11.21 13.41 -14.96
C LEU A 166 11.32 12.26 -15.96
N PHE A 167 10.71 11.14 -15.67
CA PHE A 167 10.68 9.96 -16.53
C PHE A 167 9.84 10.18 -17.78
#